data_57348dac814f50982dbf27f17da7f725
#
_entry.id   57348dac814f50982dbf27f17da7f725
#
_cell.length_a   1.000
_cell.length_b   1.000
_cell.length_c   1.000
_cell.angle_alpha   90.00
_cell.angle_beta   90.00
_cell.angle_gamma   90.00
#
_symmetry.space_group_name_H-M   'P 1'
#
loop_
_entity.id
_entity.type
_entity.pdbx_description
1 polymer ?
#
loop_
_entity_poly.entity_id
_entity_poly.type
_entity_poly.pdbx_seq_one_letter_code
_entity_poly.pdbx_strand_id
1 'polypeptide(L)'
;MKANKRKVTGVIVPSGWTDDGRVTRIAIFTTDEKEYLIDLKNKGKELMKQINAKVELQGEVKSRIDGRSSIFISSYRLIDANTN
;
A
#
# COMPACT_ATOMS: atom_id res chain seq x y z
N MET A 1 -11.10 22.30 0.20
CA MET A 1 -10.24 21.33 0.80
C MET A 1 -9.61 20.43 -0.22
N LYS A 2 -8.32 20.26 -0.16
CA LYS A 2 -7.65 19.49 -1.14
C LYS A 2 -7.28 18.14 -0.65
N ALA A 3 -7.47 17.15 -1.48
CA ALA A 3 -7.00 15.81 -1.17
C ALA A 3 -5.51 15.75 -1.40
N ASN A 4 -4.79 15.02 -0.56
CA ASN A 4 -3.37 14.84 -0.74
C ASN A 4 -3.15 13.62 -1.63
N LYS A 5 -3.41 13.79 -2.89
CA LYS A 5 -3.19 12.70 -3.81
C LYS A 5 -1.73 12.52 -4.10
N ARG A 6 -1.30 11.28 -4.07
CA ARG A 6 0.09 10.96 -4.31
C ARG A 6 0.21 9.74 -5.18
N LYS A 7 1.31 9.68 -5.90
CA LYS A 7 1.71 8.49 -6.63
C LYS A 7 2.95 7.95 -5.95
N VAL A 8 2.88 6.72 -5.49
CA VAL A 8 4.02 6.10 -4.81
C VAL A 8 4.32 4.76 -5.46
N THR A 9 5.59 4.41 -5.47
CA THR A 9 6.05 3.15 -6.06
C THR A 9 6.79 2.37 -5.00
N GLY A 10 6.51 1.11 -4.89
CA GLY A 10 7.18 0.29 -3.89
C GLY A 10 6.68 -1.13 -3.94
N VAL A 11 6.92 -1.84 -2.85
CA VAL A 11 6.59 -3.26 -2.73
C VAL A 11 5.51 -3.42 -1.68
N ILE A 12 4.54 -4.27 -1.96
CA ILE A 12 3.49 -4.57 -1.00
C ILE A 12 4.06 -5.53 0.04
N VAL A 13 3.95 -5.16 1.30
CA VAL A 13 4.47 -5.98 2.38
C VAL A 13 3.36 -6.21 3.41
N PRO A 14 3.39 -7.34 4.11
CA PRO A 14 2.40 -7.56 5.16
C PRO A 14 2.69 -6.66 6.35
N SER A 15 1.66 -6.18 7.00
CA SER A 15 1.83 -5.32 8.16
C SER A 15 0.99 -5.75 9.35
N GLY A 16 0.20 -6.78 9.22
CA GLY A 16 -0.56 -7.33 10.35
C GLY A 16 -0.96 -8.75 10.06
N TRP A 17 -1.06 -9.56 11.10
CA TRP A 17 -1.39 -10.99 10.98
C TRP A 17 -2.36 -11.41 12.07
N THR A 18 -3.05 -12.51 11.80
CA THR A 18 -3.81 -13.17 12.84
C THR A 18 -2.89 -14.09 13.62
N ASP A 19 -3.39 -14.69 14.69
CA ASP A 19 -2.60 -15.61 15.50
C ASP A 19 -2.18 -16.84 14.70
N ASP A 20 -2.94 -17.23 13.71
CA ASP A 20 -2.61 -18.40 12.91
C ASP A 20 -1.80 -18.03 11.66
N GLY A 21 -1.32 -16.82 11.60
CA GLY A 21 -0.38 -16.45 10.53
C GLY A 21 -0.98 -15.88 9.27
N ARG A 22 -2.28 -15.62 9.24
CA ARG A 22 -2.87 -15.01 8.05
C ARG A 22 -2.65 -13.52 8.03
N VAL A 23 -2.30 -13.00 6.88
CA VAL A 23 -2.09 -11.55 6.74
C VAL A 23 -3.44 -10.85 6.77
N THR A 24 -3.57 -9.86 7.64
CA THR A 24 -4.79 -9.07 7.77
C THR A 24 -4.63 -7.65 7.32
N ARG A 25 -3.39 -7.17 7.21
CA ARG A 25 -3.12 -5.80 6.80
C ARG A 25 -1.88 -5.77 5.94
N ILE A 26 -1.85 -4.80 5.04
CA ILE A 26 -0.71 -4.63 4.16
C ILE A 26 -0.28 -3.17 4.14
N ALA A 27 0.94 -2.95 3.70
CA ALA A 27 1.50 -1.62 3.53
C ALA A 27 2.30 -1.61 2.25
N ILE A 28 2.64 -0.44 1.76
CA ILE A 28 3.59 -0.32 0.67
C ILE A 28 4.87 0.29 1.24
N PHE A 29 5.99 -0.36 0.93
CA PHE A 29 7.29 0.14 1.32
C PHE A 29 7.90 0.74 0.06
N THR A 30 8.07 2.06 0.06
CA THR A 30 8.38 2.77 -1.16
C THR A 30 9.87 2.81 -1.45
N THR A 31 10.22 3.20 -2.65
CA THR A 31 11.61 3.24 -3.06
C THR A 31 12.40 4.29 -2.30
N ASP A 32 11.74 5.30 -1.75
CA ASP A 32 12.43 6.29 -0.91
C ASP A 32 12.34 5.94 0.56
N GLU A 33 12.08 4.68 0.85
CA GLU A 33 12.13 4.13 2.22
C GLU A 33 11.05 4.65 3.14
N LYS A 34 9.90 4.94 2.61
CA LYS A 34 8.75 5.30 3.41
C LYS A 34 7.76 4.16 3.41
N GLU A 35 6.93 4.12 4.42
CA GLU A 35 5.92 3.09 4.53
C GLU A 35 4.57 3.74 4.67
N TYR A 36 3.62 3.31 3.87
CA TYR A 36 2.24 3.76 3.99
C TYR A 36 1.36 2.55 4.22
N LEU A 37 0.53 2.60 5.24
CA LEU A 37 -0.45 1.55 5.48
C LEU A 37 -1.52 1.66 4.40
N ILE A 38 -1.92 0.54 3.83
CA ILE A 38 -2.91 0.56 2.77
C ILE A 38 -4.29 0.39 3.36
N ASP A 39 -5.16 1.36 3.05
CA ASP A 39 -6.55 1.27 3.45
C ASP A 39 -7.18 0.16 2.62
N LEU A 40 -7.81 -0.81 3.28
CA LEU A 40 -8.33 -1.98 2.60
C LEU A 40 -9.69 -1.76 1.96
N LYS A 41 -10.19 -0.56 1.98
CA LYS A 41 -11.41 -0.26 1.27
C LYS A 41 -11.11 -0.10 -0.21
N ASN A 42 -12.11 -0.37 -1.02
CA ASN A 42 -12.02 -0.16 -2.45
C ASN A 42 -10.86 -0.97 -3.03
N LYS A 43 -9.98 -0.33 -3.78
CA LYS A 43 -8.92 -1.03 -4.47
C LYS A 43 -7.84 -1.59 -3.56
N GLY A 44 -7.74 -1.07 -2.36
CA GLY A 44 -6.73 -1.57 -1.43
C GLY A 44 -6.91 -3.04 -1.11
N LYS A 45 -8.15 -3.48 -1.04
CA LYS A 45 -8.39 -4.88 -0.71
C LYS A 45 -7.86 -5.83 -1.77
N GLU A 46 -7.86 -5.39 -3.02
CA GLU A 46 -7.36 -6.23 -4.11
C GLU A 46 -5.87 -6.52 -3.95
N LEU A 47 -5.15 -5.60 -3.34
CA LEU A 47 -3.71 -5.75 -3.20
C LEU A 47 -3.31 -6.77 -2.15
N MET A 48 -4.25 -7.25 -1.36
CA MET A 48 -3.96 -8.32 -0.40
C MET A 48 -3.45 -9.57 -1.10
N LYS A 49 -3.77 -9.73 -2.37
CA LYS A 49 -3.31 -10.88 -3.13
C LYS A 49 -1.98 -10.62 -3.82
N GLN A 50 -1.42 -9.43 -3.65
CA GLN A 50 -0.23 -9.02 -4.36
C GLN A 50 0.96 -8.78 -3.42
N ILE A 51 1.02 -9.51 -2.33
CA ILE A 51 2.12 -9.36 -1.38
C ILE A 51 3.42 -9.69 -2.08
N ASN A 52 4.42 -8.86 -1.85
CA ASN A 52 5.74 -8.90 -2.46
C ASN A 52 5.77 -8.42 -3.91
N ALA A 53 4.66 -7.97 -4.44
CA ALA A 53 4.65 -7.42 -5.79
C ALA A 53 5.09 -5.97 -5.76
N LYS A 54 5.75 -5.53 -6.82
CA LYS A 54 6.12 -4.15 -6.98
C LYS A 54 4.98 -3.44 -7.70
N VAL A 55 4.54 -2.32 -7.14
CA VAL A 55 3.36 -1.64 -7.64
C VAL A 55 3.55 -0.15 -7.65
N GLU A 56 2.77 0.52 -8.46
CA GLU A 56 2.63 1.95 -8.44
C GLU A 56 1.21 2.24 -8.00
N LEU A 57 1.06 2.99 -6.91
CA LEU A 57 -0.25 3.31 -6.36
C LEU A 57 -0.54 4.78 -6.52
N GLN A 58 -1.79 5.10 -6.80
CA GLN A 58 -2.27 6.46 -6.72
C GLN A 58 -3.37 6.50 -5.70
N GLY A 59 -3.33 7.49 -4.83
CA GLY A 59 -4.38 7.59 -3.84
C GLY A 59 -4.19 8.78 -2.94
N GLU A 60 -5.01 8.84 -1.93
CA GLU A 60 -5.01 9.92 -0.99
C GLU A 60 -4.26 9.50 0.26
N VAL A 61 -3.28 10.28 0.67
CA VAL A 61 -2.46 9.99 1.84
C VAL A 61 -3.01 10.76 3.04
N LYS A 62 -3.13 10.08 4.16
CA LYS A 62 -3.58 10.69 5.40
C LYS A 62 -2.62 10.36 6.51
N SER A 63 -2.41 11.31 7.41
CA SER A 63 -1.64 11.07 8.61
C SER A 63 -2.53 10.41 9.65
N ARG A 64 -1.98 9.47 10.38
CA ARG A 64 -2.70 8.78 11.43
C ARG A 64 -2.31 9.36 12.78
N ILE A 65 -3.13 9.08 13.75
CA ILE A 65 -2.87 9.57 15.11
C ILE A 65 -1.56 9.02 15.66
N ASP A 66 -1.21 7.80 15.27
CA ASP A 66 -0.01 7.15 15.77
C ASP A 66 1.26 7.60 15.04
N GLY A 67 1.16 8.64 14.25
CA GLY A 67 2.35 9.16 13.56
C GLY A 67 2.66 8.48 12.25
N ARG A 68 1.88 7.48 11.89
CA ARG A 68 2.09 6.77 10.63
C ARG A 68 1.19 7.37 9.56
N SER A 69 1.43 7.01 8.32
CA SER A 69 0.60 7.46 7.22
C SER A 69 -0.14 6.30 6.60
N SER A 70 -1.30 6.57 6.07
CA SER A 70 -2.05 5.57 5.33
C SER A 70 -2.41 6.12 3.97
N ILE A 71 -2.70 5.24 3.03
CA ILE A 71 -3.08 5.64 1.69
C ILE A 71 -4.35 4.92 1.28
N PHE A 72 -5.31 5.71 0.77
CA PHE A 72 -6.57 5.19 0.25
C PHE A 72 -6.43 5.13 -1.26
N ILE A 73 -6.42 3.93 -1.81
CA ILE A 73 -6.03 3.70 -3.20
C ILE A 73 -7.18 4.02 -4.13
N SER A 74 -6.93 4.90 -5.10
CA SER A 74 -7.90 5.15 -6.15
C SER A 74 -7.57 4.33 -7.41
N SER A 75 -6.29 4.07 -7.65
CA SER A 75 -5.90 3.21 -8.76
C SER A 75 -4.51 2.65 -8.50
N TYR A 76 -4.17 1.58 -9.15
CA TYR A 76 -2.85 1.01 -9.01
C TYR A 76 -2.47 0.28 -10.30
N ARG A 77 -1.18 0.05 -10.42
CA ARG A 77 -0.64 -0.68 -11.55
C ARG A 77 0.46 -1.60 -11.04
N LEU A 78 0.41 -2.85 -11.43
CA LEU A 78 1.49 -3.77 -11.09
C LEU A 78 2.67 -3.48 -12.00
N ILE A 79 3.85 -3.40 -11.43
CA ILE A 79 5.06 -3.16 -12.19
C ILE A 79 5.75 -4.50 -12.37
N ASP A 80 5.94 -4.86 -13.63
CA ASP A 80 6.60 -6.10 -13.92
C ASP A 80 8.08 -5.91 -13.79
N ALA A 81 8.61 -6.23 -12.67
CA ALA A 81 10.01 -6.04 -12.44
C ALA A 81 10.84 -7.07 -13.09
N ASN A 82 10.26 -8.02 -13.77
CA ASN A 82 11.01 -9.08 -14.27
C ASN A 82 11.02 -9.12 -15.68
N THR A 83 11.19 -8.06 -16.28
CA THR A 83 11.21 -8.06 -17.59
C THR A 83 12.41 -8.62 -18.03
N ASN A 84 12.95 -9.13 -18.18
CA ASN A 84 14.14 -9.51 -18.72
C ASN A 84 14.18 -9.90 -20.00
#